data_7c93a4c77687c323170e31dfdb5a8cf0
#
_entry.id   7c93a4c77687c323170e31dfdb5a8cf0
#
_cell.length_a   1.000
_cell.length_b   1.000
_cell.length_c   1.000
_cell.angle_alpha   90.00
_cell.angle_beta   90.00
_cell.angle_gamma   90.00
#
_symmetry.space_group_name_H-M   'P 1'
#
loop_
_entity.id
_entity.type
_entity.pdbx_description
1 polymer ?
#
loop_
_entity_poly.entity_id
_entity_poly.type
_entity_poly.pdbx_seq_one_letter_code
_entity_poly.pdbx_strand_id
1 'polypeptide(L)'
;MLFKHSATCAVSWAAHAHVKRFRERNPDVPVYFVAVQKDRAMSQQIAQRLNIRHESPQLIVLRRGVVASVASHGAITEEMLGTIVSQPHSQV
;
A
#
# COMPACT_ATOMS: atom_id res chain seq x y z
N MET A 1 3.15 3.09 -5.14
CA MET A 1 2.37 2.50 -4.03
C MET A 1 3.08 2.70 -2.71
N LEU A 2 2.34 2.98 -1.67
CA LEU A 2 2.85 3.04 -0.31
C LEU A 2 2.25 1.89 0.48
N PHE A 3 3.09 1.09 1.12
CA PHE A 3 2.63 -0.02 1.95
C PHE A 3 3.06 0.19 3.40
N LYS A 4 2.10 0.40 4.27
CA LYS A 4 2.33 0.53 5.71
C LYS A 4 2.28 -0.86 6.35
N HIS A 5 3.34 -1.23 7.03
CA HIS A 5 3.52 -2.55 7.62
C HIS A 5 3.79 -2.47 9.11
N SER A 6 3.10 -3.30 9.88
CA SER A 6 3.34 -3.47 11.32
C SER A 6 4.02 -4.80 11.58
N ALA A 7 5.20 -4.77 12.18
CA ALA A 7 5.97 -5.98 12.48
C ALA A 7 5.32 -6.87 13.55
N THR A 8 4.37 -6.35 14.32
CA THR A 8 3.72 -7.08 15.40
C THR A 8 2.36 -7.66 15.02
N CYS A 9 1.92 -7.49 13.78
CA CYS A 9 0.61 -7.94 13.33
C CYS A 9 0.73 -9.06 12.30
N ALA A 10 0.10 -10.21 12.59
CA ALA A 10 0.13 -11.36 11.68
C ALA A 10 -0.52 -11.06 10.33
N VAL A 11 -1.62 -10.31 10.33
CA VAL A 11 -2.30 -9.89 9.09
C VAL A 11 -1.39 -9.01 8.25
N SER A 12 -0.58 -8.17 8.88
CA SER A 12 0.39 -7.32 8.20
C SER A 12 1.47 -8.15 7.51
N TRP A 13 1.93 -9.22 8.13
CA TRP A 13 2.91 -10.12 7.51
C TRP A 13 2.33 -10.86 6.32
N ALA A 14 1.06 -11.28 6.39
CA ALA A 14 0.38 -11.89 5.25
C ALA A 14 0.29 -10.88 4.08
N ALA A 15 -0.12 -9.65 4.36
CA ALA A 15 -0.17 -8.59 3.35
C ALA A 15 1.21 -8.30 2.78
N HIS A 16 2.25 -8.29 3.62
CA HIS A 16 3.63 -8.07 3.21
C HIS A 16 4.07 -9.12 2.18
N ALA A 17 3.72 -10.39 2.42
CA ALA A 17 4.06 -11.46 1.49
C ALA A 17 3.40 -11.25 0.12
N HIS A 18 2.14 -10.81 0.09
CA HIS A 18 1.44 -10.50 -1.16
C HIS A 18 2.10 -9.33 -1.89
N VAL A 19 2.41 -8.25 -1.19
CA VAL A 19 3.04 -7.07 -1.78
C VAL A 19 4.42 -7.40 -2.32
N LYS A 20 5.19 -8.20 -1.59
CA LYS A 20 6.52 -8.62 -2.00
C LYS A 20 6.47 -9.42 -3.31
N ARG A 21 5.58 -10.41 -3.39
CA ARG A 21 5.40 -11.20 -4.61
C ARG A 21 4.96 -10.34 -5.78
N PHE A 22 4.05 -9.42 -5.55
CA PHE A 22 3.60 -8.48 -6.58
C PHE A 22 4.77 -7.64 -7.10
N ARG A 23 5.59 -7.10 -6.20
CA ARG A 23 6.74 -6.28 -6.56
C ARG A 23 7.75 -7.07 -7.40
N GLU A 24 7.98 -8.33 -7.06
CA GLU A 24 8.91 -9.19 -7.81
C GLU A 24 8.42 -9.46 -9.22
N ARG A 25 7.12 -9.58 -9.42
CA ARG A 25 6.50 -9.83 -10.72
C ARG A 25 6.28 -8.56 -11.54
N ASN A 26 6.29 -7.40 -10.88
CA ASN A 26 6.03 -6.11 -11.52
C ASN A 26 7.13 -5.11 -11.13
N PRO A 27 8.38 -5.34 -11.58
CA PRO A 27 9.50 -4.51 -11.13
C PRO A 27 9.43 -3.05 -11.56
N ASP A 28 8.60 -2.74 -12.55
CA ASP A 28 8.41 -1.36 -13.02
C ASP A 28 7.46 -0.55 -12.15
N VAL A 29 6.75 -1.21 -11.23
CA VAL A 29 5.81 -0.53 -10.34
C VAL A 29 6.54 -0.15 -9.04
N PRO A 30 6.70 1.14 -8.74
CA PRO A 30 7.37 1.55 -7.51
C PRO A 30 6.52 1.19 -6.28
N VAL A 31 7.13 0.53 -5.31
CA VAL A 31 6.48 0.20 -4.04
C VAL A 31 7.39 0.66 -2.91
N TYR A 32 6.88 1.53 -2.05
CA TYR A 32 7.61 2.04 -0.89
C TYR A 32 7.04 1.44 0.38
N PHE A 33 7.92 0.86 1.20
CA PHE A 33 7.55 0.22 2.45
C PHE A 33 7.74 1.19 3.60
N VAL A 34 6.72 1.33 4.44
CA VAL A 34 6.77 2.16 5.65
C VAL A 34 6.56 1.26 6.86
N ALA A 35 7.58 1.14 7.70
CA ALA A 35 7.49 0.38 8.95
C ALA A 35 6.85 1.27 10.01
N VAL A 36 5.61 0.96 10.39
CA VAL A 36 4.81 1.82 11.25
C VAL A 36 5.50 2.11 12.59
N GLN A 37 6.14 1.10 13.19
CA GLN A 37 6.82 1.26 14.47
C GLN A 37 8.08 2.13 14.39
N LYS A 38 8.85 1.99 13.31
CA LYS A 38 10.10 2.74 13.12
C LYS A 38 9.87 4.14 12.59
N ASP A 39 8.92 4.27 11.67
CA ASP A 39 8.65 5.52 10.97
C ASP A 39 7.28 6.08 11.35
N ARG A 40 7.02 6.15 12.66
CA ARG A 40 5.72 6.57 13.16
C ARG A 40 5.33 7.97 12.67
N ALA A 41 6.28 8.91 12.73
CA ALA A 41 6.04 10.28 12.28
C ALA A 41 5.68 10.33 10.79
N MET A 42 6.42 9.59 9.96
CA MET A 42 6.15 9.52 8.52
C MET A 42 4.78 8.90 8.25
N SER A 43 4.44 7.82 8.96
CA SER A 43 3.15 7.16 8.82
C SER A 43 2.00 8.10 9.14
N GLN A 44 2.14 8.90 10.20
CA GLN A 44 1.13 9.90 10.57
C GLN A 44 1.05 11.04 9.56
N GLN A 45 2.19 11.52 9.07
CA GLN A 45 2.22 12.56 8.05
C GLN A 45 1.53 12.11 6.75
N ILE A 46 1.73 10.86 6.34
CA ILE A 46 1.05 10.31 5.18
C ILE A 46 -0.46 10.36 5.38
N ALA A 47 -0.94 9.92 6.54
CA ALA A 47 -2.38 9.93 6.84
C ALA A 47 -2.94 11.35 6.79
N GLN A 48 -2.24 12.33 7.36
CA GLN A 48 -2.68 13.72 7.38
C GLN A 48 -2.67 14.36 5.99
N ARG A 49 -1.58 14.21 5.26
CA ARG A 49 -1.41 14.85 3.96
C ARG A 49 -2.36 14.29 2.91
N LEU A 50 -2.64 12.99 2.98
CA LEU A 50 -3.54 12.34 2.03
C LEU A 50 -4.98 12.29 2.52
N ASN A 51 -5.24 12.80 3.73
CA ASN A 51 -6.55 12.77 4.35
C ASN A 51 -7.14 11.36 4.38
N ILE A 52 -6.33 10.40 4.81
CA ILE A 52 -6.69 8.98 4.90
C ILE A 52 -6.56 8.56 6.36
N ARG A 53 -7.57 7.83 6.85
CA ARG A 53 -7.51 7.25 8.19
C ARG A 53 -6.35 6.26 8.26
N HIS A 54 -5.49 6.40 9.26
CA HIS A 54 -4.38 5.49 9.48
C HIS A 54 -4.88 4.08 9.80
N GLU A 55 -4.35 3.09 9.09
CA GLU A 55 -4.56 1.67 9.39
C GLU A 55 -3.26 0.92 9.10
N SER A 56 -3.12 -0.28 9.62
CA SER A 56 -1.96 -1.13 9.42
C SER A 56 -2.39 -2.60 9.49
N PRO A 57 -2.14 -3.42 8.45
CA PRO A 57 -1.50 -3.04 7.18
C PRO A 57 -2.41 -2.17 6.31
N GLN A 58 -1.80 -1.28 5.56
CA GLN A 58 -2.52 -0.39 4.66
C GLN A 58 -1.73 -0.19 3.38
N LEU A 59 -2.39 -0.32 2.24
CA LEU A 59 -1.82 -0.04 0.95
C LEU A 59 -2.48 1.19 0.36
N ILE A 60 -1.69 2.15 -0.08
CA ILE A 60 -2.15 3.38 -0.70
C ILE A 60 -1.58 3.45 -2.11
N VAL A 61 -2.45 3.53 -3.10
CA VAL A 61 -2.05 3.68 -4.49
C VAL A 61 -2.24 5.12 -4.91
N LEU A 62 -1.14 5.74 -5.35
CA LEU A 62 -1.15 7.11 -5.82
C LEU A 62 -0.95 7.13 -7.34
N ARG A 63 -1.68 8.00 -8.03
CA ARG A 63 -1.51 8.28 -9.44
C ARG A 63 -1.42 9.79 -9.61
N ARG A 64 -0.28 10.25 -10.12
CA ARG A 64 -0.01 11.68 -10.31
C ARG A 64 -0.21 12.49 -9.02
N GLY A 65 0.22 11.92 -7.89
CA GLY A 65 0.11 12.56 -6.58
C GLY A 65 -1.27 12.51 -5.95
N VAL A 66 -2.24 11.86 -6.58
CA VAL A 66 -3.60 11.75 -6.08
C VAL A 66 -3.89 10.31 -5.65
N VAL A 67 -4.60 10.14 -4.53
CA VAL A 67 -4.98 8.81 -4.05
C VAL A 67 -5.97 8.18 -5.03
N ALA A 68 -5.57 7.07 -5.63
CA ALA A 68 -6.40 6.33 -6.57
C ALA A 68 -7.14 5.18 -5.88
N SER A 69 -6.51 4.55 -4.88
CA SER A 69 -7.10 3.42 -4.18
C SER A 69 -6.45 3.24 -2.83
N VAL A 70 -7.21 2.71 -1.86
CA VAL A 70 -6.74 2.36 -0.52
C VAL A 70 -7.29 0.99 -0.18
N ALA A 71 -6.44 0.12 0.35
CA ALA A 71 -6.84 -1.18 0.86
C ALA A 71 -6.20 -1.43 2.21
N SER A 72 -6.88 -2.18 3.07
CA SER A 72 -6.42 -2.45 4.42
C SER A 72 -6.64 -3.91 4.78
N HIS A 73 -5.80 -4.41 5.71
CA HIS A 73 -5.96 -5.74 6.30
C HIS A 73 -5.99 -6.85 5.24
N GLY A 74 -6.95 -7.76 5.35
CA GLY A 74 -7.08 -8.91 4.45
C GLY A 74 -7.44 -8.60 3.01
N ALA A 75 -7.84 -7.36 2.71
CA ALA A 75 -8.12 -6.94 1.34
C ALA A 75 -6.84 -6.76 0.50
N ILE A 76 -5.67 -6.69 1.15
CA ILE A 76 -4.40 -6.54 0.44
C ILE A 76 -3.94 -7.91 -0.05
N THR A 77 -4.19 -8.20 -1.33
CA THR A 77 -3.81 -9.46 -1.96
C THR A 77 -3.06 -9.19 -3.27
N GLU A 78 -2.28 -10.17 -3.71
CA GLU A 78 -1.57 -10.07 -4.97
C GLU A 78 -2.54 -9.87 -6.14
N GLU A 79 -3.67 -10.55 -6.12
CA GLU A 79 -4.72 -10.42 -7.12
C GLU A 79 -5.28 -9.01 -7.17
N MET A 80 -5.60 -8.42 -6.04
CA MET A 80 -6.11 -7.06 -5.95
C MET A 80 -5.10 -6.05 -6.51
N LEU A 81 -3.82 -6.22 -6.17
CA LEU A 81 -2.76 -5.35 -6.67
C LEU A 81 -2.64 -5.42 -8.19
N GLY A 82 -2.70 -6.63 -8.76
CA GLY A 82 -2.68 -6.82 -10.20
C GLY A 82 -3.85 -6.14 -10.90
N THR A 83 -5.03 -6.22 -10.32
CA THR A 83 -6.23 -5.56 -10.85
C THR A 83 -6.07 -4.04 -10.86
N ILE A 84 -5.54 -3.46 -9.79
CA ILE A 84 -5.36 -2.02 -9.69
C ILE A 84 -4.39 -1.50 -10.74
N VAL A 85 -3.24 -2.15 -10.93
CA VAL A 85 -2.23 -1.65 -11.88
C VAL A 85 -2.64 -1.86 -13.33
N SER A 86 -3.56 -2.78 -13.62
CA SER A 86 -4.04 -3.01 -14.98
C SER A 86 -5.19 -2.07 -15.36
N GLN A 87 -5.68 -1.24 -14.42
CA GLN A 87 -6.74 -0.28 -14.75
C GLN A 87 -6.20 0.80 -15.69
N PRO A 88 -6.95 1.12 -16.76
CA PRO A 88 -6.50 2.15 -17.71
C PRO A 88 -6.44 3.53 -17.06
N HIS A 89 -5.36 4.26 -17.35
CA HIS A 89 -5.20 5.63 -16.89
C HIS A 89 -6.23 6.59 -17.50
N SER A 90 -6.72 6.25 -18.67
CA SER A 90 -7.69 7.08 -19.40
C SER A 90 -9.04 7.19 -18.72
N GLN A 91 -9.26 6.43 -17.66
CA GLN A 91 -10.51 6.48 -16.90
C GLN A 91 -10.53 7.62 -15.88
N VAL A 92 -9.48 8.35 -15.80
CA VAL A 92 -9.37 9.48 -14.88
C VAL A 92 -10.16 10.67 -15.40
#